data_3e9d387350a2e50fb1ba0d6947610ea5
#
_entry.id   3e9d387350a2e50fb1ba0d6947610ea5
#
_cell.length_a   1.000
_cell.length_b   1.000
_cell.length_c   1.000
_cell.angle_alpha   90.00
_cell.angle_beta   90.00
_cell.angle_gamma   90.00
#
_symmetry.space_group_name_H-M   'P 1'
#
loop_
_entity.id
_entity.type
_entity.pdbx_description
1 polymer ?
#
loop_
_entity_poly.entity_id
_entity_poly.type
_entity_poly.pdbx_seq_one_letter_code
_entity_poly.pdbx_strand_id
1 'polypeptide(L)'
;MKTRLVVSLAVCTLILHLFAGQAALAVDAHQHHGDGANPVQKLHLNAGKKWASDVALRKSMDEINHAMTKALPLIHGNRFANSDYDALAASTNQSVAYAVANCKLEAEADAMLHIIIGELMAGAEAMEGKTASSRHDGAVRVLQALKSYGKYFQHANWKAAKEAFMENYHTHE
;
A
#
# COMPACT_ATOMS: atom_id res chain seq x y z
N MET A 1 12.09 41.83 57.55
CA MET A 1 13.44 42.44 57.46
C MET A 1 13.80 42.48 56.01
N LYS A 2 13.63 43.63 55.44
CA LYS A 2 14.66 44.56 54.91
C LYS A 2 15.34 44.00 53.67
N THR A 3 14.97 44.50 52.52
CA THR A 3 15.61 45.55 51.66
C THR A 3 16.68 44.96 50.77
N ARG A 4 16.82 45.26 49.49
CA ARG A 4 16.70 46.41 48.57
C ARG A 4 16.94 45.85 47.14
N LEU A 5 16.20 46.12 46.15
CA LEU A 5 16.21 47.22 45.19
C LEU A 5 17.63 47.71 44.82
N VAL A 6 18.09 47.43 43.57
CA VAL A 6 18.92 48.31 42.79
C VAL A 6 18.56 48.15 41.31
N VAL A 7 18.13 49.25 40.79
CA VAL A 7 17.94 49.60 39.38
C VAL A 7 19.32 49.97 38.80
N SER A 8 19.66 49.55 37.62
CA SER A 8 20.69 50.21 36.83
C SER A 8 20.29 50.24 35.37
N LEU A 9 20.01 51.42 34.97
CA LEU A 9 19.90 51.91 33.60
C LEU A 9 21.30 52.04 32.99
N ALA A 10 21.37 51.96 31.69
CA ALA A 10 22.21 52.66 30.73
C ALA A 10 22.83 51.66 29.75
N VAL A 11 22.95 51.79 28.50
CA VAL A 11 22.99 52.90 27.54
C VAL A 11 23.18 52.27 26.13
N CYS A 12 22.52 52.87 25.18
CA CYS A 12 22.71 52.73 23.73
C CYS A 12 24.11 52.43 23.26
N THR A 13 24.24 51.55 22.27
CA THR A 13 25.11 51.83 21.13
C THR A 13 24.57 51.19 19.86
N LEU A 14 24.19 52.08 18.98
CA LEU A 14 23.91 51.86 17.56
C LEU A 14 25.17 51.34 16.87
N ILE A 15 25.13 50.17 16.33
CA ILE A 15 26.13 49.75 15.34
C ILE A 15 25.40 49.27 14.08
N LEU A 16 25.42 50.17 13.13
CA LEU A 16 25.04 50.01 11.74
C LEU A 16 26.10 49.15 11.07
N HIS A 17 25.82 47.89 10.81
CA HIS A 17 26.63 47.09 9.89
C HIS A 17 25.80 46.69 8.69
N LEU A 18 26.01 47.40 7.60
CA LEU A 18 25.78 46.94 6.25
C LEU A 18 26.67 45.71 6.04
N PHE A 19 26.08 44.56 5.84
CA PHE A 19 26.74 43.51 5.06
C PHE A 19 25.73 42.96 4.05
N ALA A 20 26.02 43.33 2.83
CA ALA A 20 25.46 42.73 1.62
C ALA A 20 25.92 41.26 1.52
N GLY A 21 25.04 40.42 0.97
CA GLY A 21 25.46 39.14 0.40
C GLY A 21 25.03 37.90 1.18
N GLN A 22 23.74 37.65 1.21
CA GLN A 22 23.28 36.27 1.40
C GLN A 22 22.88 35.73 0.05
N ALA A 23 23.76 34.86 -0.50
CA ALA A 23 23.41 34.00 -1.60
C ALA A 23 22.22 33.11 -1.14
N ALA A 24 21.05 33.41 -1.67
CA ALA A 24 19.92 32.50 -1.57
C ALA A 24 20.31 31.21 -2.31
N LEU A 25 20.61 30.17 -1.56
CA LEU A 25 20.52 28.82 -2.07
C LEU A 25 19.07 28.61 -2.46
N ALA A 26 18.81 28.65 -3.75
CA ALA A 26 17.55 28.20 -4.31
C ALA A 26 17.42 26.72 -3.92
N VAL A 27 16.61 26.46 -2.89
CA VAL A 27 16.03 25.15 -2.71
C VAL A 27 15.11 24.98 -3.91
N ASP A 28 15.52 24.12 -4.81
CA ASP A 28 14.73 23.69 -5.93
C ASP A 28 13.46 23.03 -5.33
N ALA A 29 12.44 23.86 -5.14
CA ALA A 29 11.11 23.37 -4.85
C ALA A 29 10.69 22.62 -6.10
N HIS A 30 10.74 21.29 -6.06
CA HIS A 30 10.07 20.47 -7.03
C HIS A 30 8.61 20.93 -7.09
N GLN A 31 8.34 21.85 -8.00
CA GLN A 31 7.00 22.16 -8.42
C GLN A 31 6.42 20.87 -9.02
N HIS A 32 5.63 20.19 -8.21
CA HIS A 32 4.63 19.31 -8.77
C HIS A 32 3.73 20.19 -9.65
N HIS A 33 4.06 20.26 -10.92
CA HIS A 33 3.13 20.72 -11.92
C HIS A 33 1.96 19.73 -11.87
N GLY A 34 0.91 20.12 -11.18
CA GLY A 34 -0.40 19.54 -11.27
C GLY A 34 -0.94 19.69 -12.69
N ASP A 35 -1.94 18.86 -12.96
CA ASP A 35 -2.85 18.94 -14.09
C ASP A 35 -2.35 18.49 -15.48
N GLY A 36 -1.63 17.34 -15.48
CA GLY A 36 -1.92 16.38 -16.53
C GLY A 36 -2.69 15.25 -15.86
N ALA A 37 -3.95 15.06 -16.18
CA ALA A 37 -4.66 13.85 -15.82
C ALA A 37 -3.89 12.69 -16.44
N ASN A 38 -2.99 12.08 -15.65
CA ASN A 38 -2.32 10.85 -16.05
C ASN A 38 -3.47 9.88 -16.39
N PRO A 39 -3.56 9.37 -17.62
CA PRO A 39 -4.61 8.43 -17.95
C PRO A 39 -4.55 7.32 -16.92
N VAL A 40 -5.69 7.03 -16.28
CA VAL A 40 -5.78 5.96 -15.28
C VAL A 40 -5.13 4.73 -15.89
N GLN A 41 -3.94 4.39 -15.38
CA GLN A 41 -3.14 3.31 -15.95
C GLN A 41 -3.88 2.00 -15.72
N LYS A 42 -4.19 1.30 -16.82
CA LYS A 42 -4.96 0.04 -16.78
C LYS A 42 -4.00 -1.13 -16.86
N LEU A 43 -4.33 -2.20 -16.13
CA LEU A 43 -3.60 -3.46 -16.24
C LEU A 43 -3.59 -3.97 -17.68
N HIS A 44 -2.41 -4.28 -18.20
CA HIS A 44 -2.20 -4.85 -19.50
C HIS A 44 -1.07 -5.90 -19.49
N LEU A 45 -1.05 -6.74 -20.49
CA LEU A 45 -0.01 -7.76 -20.69
C LEU A 45 1.20 -7.14 -21.40
N ASN A 46 2.39 -7.69 -21.16
CA ASN A 46 3.61 -7.36 -21.86
C ASN A 46 3.60 -8.02 -23.26
N ALA A 47 3.22 -7.27 -24.28
CA ALA A 47 3.09 -7.80 -25.65
C ALA A 47 2.33 -9.14 -25.71
N GLY A 48 1.23 -9.27 -24.97
CA GLY A 48 0.41 -10.48 -24.88
C GLY A 48 0.92 -11.54 -23.91
N LYS A 49 2.06 -11.34 -23.25
CA LYS A 49 2.65 -12.24 -22.23
C LYS A 49 2.44 -11.67 -20.83
N LYS A 50 2.47 -12.55 -19.83
CA LYS A 50 2.47 -12.13 -18.44
C LYS A 50 3.80 -11.46 -18.09
N TRP A 51 3.74 -10.46 -17.19
CA TRP A 51 4.91 -9.80 -16.62
C TRP A 51 5.73 -10.78 -15.76
N ALA A 52 7.04 -10.66 -15.77
CA ALA A 52 7.90 -11.43 -14.89
C ALA A 52 7.64 -11.05 -13.43
N SER A 53 7.72 -12.02 -12.54
CA SER A 53 7.69 -11.84 -11.10
C SER A 53 8.96 -12.37 -10.46
N ASP A 54 9.46 -11.72 -9.43
CA ASP A 54 10.58 -12.18 -8.64
C ASP A 54 10.14 -13.05 -7.44
N VAL A 55 11.10 -13.54 -6.69
CA VAL A 55 10.85 -14.40 -5.52
C VAL A 55 10.10 -13.65 -4.43
N ALA A 56 10.44 -12.37 -4.21
CA ALA A 56 9.84 -11.57 -3.16
C ALA A 56 8.37 -11.29 -3.46
N LEU A 57 8.05 -10.94 -4.71
CA LEU A 57 6.67 -10.74 -5.13
C LEU A 57 5.84 -12.02 -5.01
N ARG A 58 6.37 -13.16 -5.50
CA ARG A 58 5.64 -14.44 -5.41
C ARG A 58 5.38 -14.84 -3.96
N LYS A 59 6.37 -14.71 -3.08
CA LYS A 59 6.22 -14.96 -1.65
C LYS A 59 5.10 -14.13 -1.04
N SER A 60 5.09 -12.82 -1.28
CA SER A 60 4.04 -11.92 -0.75
C SER A 60 2.65 -12.30 -1.23
N MET A 61 2.51 -12.59 -2.52
CA MET A 61 1.21 -12.95 -3.09
C MET A 61 0.73 -14.33 -2.57
N ASP A 62 1.64 -15.29 -2.38
CA ASP A 62 1.32 -16.58 -1.77
C ASP A 62 0.82 -16.42 -0.33
N GLU A 63 1.44 -15.55 0.47
CA GLU A 63 1.03 -15.28 1.84
C GLU A 63 -0.38 -14.68 1.91
N ILE A 64 -0.67 -13.65 1.08
CA ILE A 64 -2.01 -13.05 1.01
C ILE A 64 -3.03 -14.09 0.54
N ASN A 65 -2.70 -14.83 -0.51
CA ASN A 65 -3.57 -15.86 -1.08
C ASN A 65 -3.90 -16.97 -0.07
N HIS A 66 -2.91 -17.41 0.71
CA HIS A 66 -3.08 -18.41 1.75
C HIS A 66 -3.98 -17.89 2.89
N ALA A 67 -3.77 -16.65 3.35
CA ALA A 67 -4.60 -16.02 4.38
C ALA A 67 -6.06 -15.91 3.90
N MET A 68 -6.28 -15.47 2.66
CA MET A 68 -7.62 -15.41 2.07
C MET A 68 -8.27 -16.79 1.94
N THR A 69 -7.52 -17.80 1.50
CA THR A 69 -8.03 -19.18 1.38
C THR A 69 -8.54 -19.71 2.72
N LYS A 70 -7.84 -19.43 3.81
CA LYS A 70 -8.27 -19.83 5.16
C LYS A 70 -9.50 -19.07 5.65
N ALA A 71 -9.63 -17.79 5.29
CA ALA A 71 -10.72 -16.93 5.71
C ALA A 71 -12.05 -17.22 4.99
N LEU A 72 -11.98 -17.61 3.71
CA LEU A 72 -13.16 -17.76 2.83
C LEU A 72 -14.29 -18.63 3.39
N PRO A 73 -14.06 -19.82 3.99
CA PRO A 73 -15.15 -20.64 4.54
C PRO A 73 -15.93 -19.93 5.66
N LEU A 74 -15.23 -19.13 6.48
CA LEU A 74 -15.85 -18.36 7.56
C LEU A 74 -16.60 -17.14 7.04
N ILE A 75 -16.02 -16.45 6.04
CA ILE A 75 -16.65 -15.30 5.37
C ILE A 75 -17.95 -15.75 4.69
N HIS A 76 -17.92 -16.82 3.89
CA HIS A 76 -19.10 -17.35 3.21
C HIS A 76 -20.16 -17.86 4.19
N GLY A 77 -19.74 -18.38 5.33
CA GLY A 77 -20.64 -18.83 6.40
C GLY A 77 -21.15 -17.71 7.30
N ASN A 78 -20.87 -16.44 7.02
CA ASN A 78 -21.20 -15.29 7.87
C ASN A 78 -20.71 -15.46 9.33
N ARG A 79 -19.57 -16.11 9.51
CA ARG A 79 -18.95 -16.40 10.82
C ARG A 79 -17.61 -15.70 11.02
N PHE A 80 -17.23 -14.80 10.11
CA PHE A 80 -16.00 -14.04 10.17
C PHE A 80 -16.26 -12.75 10.94
N ALA A 81 -15.69 -12.65 12.15
CA ALA A 81 -15.90 -11.50 13.01
C ALA A 81 -15.14 -10.26 12.53
N ASN A 82 -15.51 -9.07 13.03
CA ASN A 82 -14.79 -7.83 12.67
C ASN A 82 -13.30 -7.90 13.03
N SER A 83 -12.95 -8.49 14.17
CA SER A 83 -11.57 -8.73 14.57
C SER A 83 -10.80 -9.64 13.61
N ASP A 84 -11.48 -10.60 12.98
CA ASP A 84 -10.86 -11.49 11.99
C ASP A 84 -10.58 -10.74 10.69
N TYR A 85 -11.50 -9.84 10.28
CA TYR A 85 -11.25 -8.93 9.16
C TYR A 85 -10.07 -7.99 9.44
N ASP A 86 -9.96 -7.43 10.65
CA ASP A 86 -8.84 -6.59 11.05
C ASP A 86 -7.50 -7.36 10.98
N ALA A 87 -7.48 -8.60 11.46
CA ALA A 87 -6.30 -9.47 11.39
C ALA A 87 -5.92 -9.83 9.93
N LEU A 88 -6.92 -10.12 9.09
CA LEU A 88 -6.71 -10.42 7.66
C LEU A 88 -6.17 -9.20 6.91
N ALA A 89 -6.70 -8.02 7.20
CA ALA A 89 -6.21 -6.75 6.66
C ALA A 89 -4.76 -6.47 7.07
N ALA A 90 -4.44 -6.65 8.36
CA ALA A 90 -3.07 -6.47 8.87
C ALA A 90 -2.08 -7.43 8.16
N SER A 91 -2.44 -8.70 7.99
CA SER A 91 -1.64 -9.68 7.26
C SER A 91 -1.45 -9.28 5.80
N THR A 92 -2.49 -8.81 5.13
CA THR A 92 -2.43 -8.30 3.75
C THR A 92 -1.47 -7.12 3.65
N ASN A 93 -1.60 -6.13 4.54
CA ASN A 93 -0.73 -4.95 4.57
C ASN A 93 0.73 -5.31 4.84
N GLN A 94 1.00 -6.27 5.72
CA GLN A 94 2.36 -6.75 6.01
C GLN A 94 3.00 -7.39 4.78
N SER A 95 2.27 -8.24 4.05
CA SER A 95 2.78 -8.89 2.85
C SER A 95 2.98 -7.88 1.71
N VAL A 96 2.09 -6.88 1.57
CA VAL A 96 2.27 -5.76 0.63
C VAL A 96 3.53 -4.96 0.98
N ALA A 97 3.73 -4.61 2.25
CA ALA A 97 4.93 -3.89 2.68
C ALA A 97 6.21 -4.67 2.40
N TYR A 98 6.19 -6.00 2.59
CA TYR A 98 7.32 -6.84 2.23
C TYR A 98 7.58 -6.84 0.72
N ALA A 99 6.55 -6.93 -0.13
CA ALA A 99 6.70 -6.82 -1.57
C ALA A 99 7.36 -5.49 -1.96
N VAL A 100 6.80 -4.37 -1.50
CA VAL A 100 7.31 -3.02 -1.79
C VAL A 100 8.78 -2.86 -1.39
N ALA A 101 9.19 -3.42 -0.25
CA ALA A 101 10.55 -3.30 0.26
C ALA A 101 11.56 -4.20 -0.46
N ASN A 102 11.14 -5.32 -1.05
CA ASN A 102 12.06 -6.38 -1.50
C ASN A 102 11.95 -6.73 -2.98
N CYS A 103 10.86 -6.37 -3.67
CA CYS A 103 10.73 -6.66 -5.11
C CYS A 103 11.73 -5.85 -5.94
N LYS A 104 12.21 -6.49 -7.01
CA LYS A 104 13.09 -5.90 -8.01
C LYS A 104 12.55 -6.26 -9.38
N LEU A 105 11.61 -5.47 -9.86
CA LEU A 105 10.95 -5.66 -11.14
C LEU A 105 11.45 -4.65 -12.17
N GLU A 106 11.29 -4.97 -13.45
CA GLU A 106 11.42 -3.99 -14.53
C GLU A 106 10.35 -2.90 -14.37
N ALA A 107 10.67 -1.68 -14.78
CA ALA A 107 9.84 -0.50 -14.52
C ALA A 107 8.37 -0.64 -14.96
N GLU A 108 8.12 -1.24 -16.13
CA GLU A 108 6.76 -1.46 -16.62
C GLU A 108 6.01 -2.54 -15.83
N ALA A 109 6.69 -3.61 -15.43
CA ALA A 109 6.13 -4.65 -14.56
C ALA A 109 5.80 -4.07 -13.18
N ASP A 110 6.69 -3.23 -12.65
CA ASP A 110 6.49 -2.53 -11.38
C ASP A 110 5.27 -1.60 -11.42
N ALA A 111 5.11 -0.83 -12.50
CA ALA A 111 3.93 0.00 -12.71
C ALA A 111 2.63 -0.82 -12.72
N MET A 112 2.62 -2.00 -13.33
CA MET A 112 1.47 -2.91 -13.28
C MET A 112 1.23 -3.48 -11.88
N LEU A 113 2.30 -3.79 -11.14
CA LEU A 113 2.21 -4.25 -9.76
C LEU A 113 1.59 -3.19 -8.86
N HIS A 114 1.95 -1.92 -9.00
CA HIS A 114 1.39 -0.82 -8.22
C HIS A 114 -0.14 -0.71 -8.32
N ILE A 115 -0.72 -1.02 -9.48
CA ILE A 115 -2.18 -1.06 -9.63
C ILE A 115 -2.78 -2.17 -8.76
N ILE A 116 -2.16 -3.35 -8.75
CA ILE A 116 -2.63 -4.49 -7.94
C ILE A 116 -2.46 -4.19 -6.45
N ILE A 117 -1.33 -3.60 -6.05
CA ILE A 117 -1.07 -3.17 -4.67
C ILE A 117 -2.13 -2.17 -4.21
N GLY A 118 -2.49 -1.20 -5.05
CA GLY A 118 -3.55 -0.24 -4.74
C GLY A 118 -4.88 -0.92 -4.43
N GLU A 119 -5.26 -1.95 -5.19
CA GLU A 119 -6.48 -2.74 -4.94
C GLU A 119 -6.39 -3.58 -3.66
N LEU A 120 -5.23 -4.19 -3.38
CA LEU A 120 -5.00 -4.94 -2.14
C LEU A 120 -5.12 -4.03 -0.91
N MET A 121 -4.48 -2.86 -0.95
CA MET A 121 -4.52 -1.89 0.16
C MET A 121 -5.93 -1.32 0.38
N ALA A 122 -6.62 -0.94 -0.69
CA ALA A 122 -7.99 -0.44 -0.58
C ALA A 122 -8.96 -1.52 -0.06
N GLY A 123 -8.74 -2.79 -0.42
CA GLY A 123 -9.46 -3.91 0.17
C GLY A 123 -9.15 -4.08 1.66
N ALA A 124 -7.89 -3.95 2.06
CA ALA A 124 -7.48 -4.00 3.47
C ALA A 124 -8.10 -2.85 4.29
N GLU A 125 -8.08 -1.62 3.79
CA GLU A 125 -8.74 -0.48 4.44
C GLU A 125 -10.24 -0.69 4.67
N ALA A 126 -10.94 -1.27 3.68
CA ALA A 126 -12.34 -1.61 3.81
C ALA A 126 -12.54 -2.72 4.84
N MET A 127 -11.69 -3.76 4.86
CA MET A 127 -11.75 -4.81 5.89
C MET A 127 -11.53 -4.26 7.31
N GLU A 128 -10.72 -3.23 7.49
CA GLU A 128 -10.54 -2.52 8.76
C GLU A 128 -11.73 -1.61 9.13
N GLY A 129 -12.72 -1.46 8.25
CA GLY A 129 -13.87 -0.57 8.46
C GLY A 129 -13.51 0.92 8.36
N LYS A 130 -12.42 1.27 7.68
CA LYS A 130 -11.94 2.64 7.48
C LYS A 130 -12.62 3.37 6.30
N THR A 131 -13.45 2.66 5.55
CA THR A 131 -14.16 3.17 4.38
C THR A 131 -15.67 3.01 4.50
N ALA A 132 -16.44 3.60 3.58
CA ALA A 132 -17.89 3.38 3.50
C ALA A 132 -18.27 1.98 2.98
N SER A 133 -17.33 1.24 2.38
CA SER A 133 -17.57 -0.13 1.91
C SER A 133 -17.65 -1.10 3.08
N SER A 134 -18.41 -2.19 2.92
CA SER A 134 -18.45 -3.22 3.94
C SER A 134 -17.11 -3.96 4.07
N ARG A 135 -16.85 -4.54 5.23
CA ARG A 135 -15.66 -5.39 5.44
C ARG A 135 -15.63 -6.59 4.49
N HIS A 136 -16.81 -7.16 4.22
CA HIS A 136 -16.97 -8.22 3.22
C HIS A 136 -16.55 -7.77 1.82
N ASP A 137 -16.98 -6.59 1.38
CA ASP A 137 -16.59 -6.06 0.06
C ASP A 137 -15.08 -5.80 0.00
N GLY A 138 -14.46 -5.43 1.12
CA GLY A 138 -13.01 -5.35 1.25
C GLY A 138 -12.31 -6.67 0.94
N ALA A 139 -12.80 -7.76 1.53
CA ALA A 139 -12.27 -9.11 1.25
C ALA A 139 -12.50 -9.52 -0.22
N VAL A 140 -13.66 -9.21 -0.79
CA VAL A 140 -13.94 -9.45 -2.22
C VAL A 140 -12.96 -8.67 -3.10
N ARG A 141 -12.63 -7.44 -2.75
CA ARG A 141 -11.66 -6.61 -3.47
C ARG A 141 -10.25 -7.23 -3.46
N VAL A 142 -9.80 -7.72 -2.31
CA VAL A 142 -8.52 -8.45 -2.20
C VAL A 142 -8.52 -9.69 -3.10
N LEU A 143 -9.60 -10.49 -3.11
CA LEU A 143 -9.73 -11.65 -4.01
C LEU A 143 -9.63 -11.27 -5.49
N GLN A 144 -10.26 -10.18 -5.89
CA GLN A 144 -10.20 -9.69 -7.27
C GLN A 144 -8.78 -9.21 -7.63
N ALA A 145 -8.06 -8.59 -6.69
CA ALA A 145 -6.67 -8.21 -6.88
C ALA A 145 -5.76 -9.44 -7.06
N LEU A 146 -5.95 -10.50 -6.26
CA LEU A 146 -5.21 -11.77 -6.40
C LEU A 146 -5.51 -12.47 -7.73
N LYS A 147 -6.76 -12.43 -8.20
CA LYS A 147 -7.14 -12.92 -9.52
C LYS A 147 -6.46 -12.13 -10.63
N SER A 148 -6.42 -10.80 -10.50
CA SER A 148 -5.72 -9.91 -11.43
C SER A 148 -4.23 -10.21 -11.44
N TYR A 149 -3.59 -10.39 -10.28
CA TYR A 149 -2.20 -10.82 -10.21
C TYR A 149 -1.95 -12.09 -11.03
N GLY A 150 -2.74 -13.14 -10.84
CA GLY A 150 -2.60 -14.40 -11.60
C GLY A 150 -2.81 -14.26 -13.11
N LYS A 151 -3.60 -13.27 -13.53
CA LYS A 151 -3.83 -12.97 -14.95
C LYS A 151 -2.63 -12.26 -15.59
N TYR A 152 -1.99 -11.35 -14.87
CA TYR A 152 -1.00 -10.44 -15.45
C TYR A 152 0.45 -10.77 -15.11
N PHE A 153 0.71 -11.55 -14.06
CA PHE A 153 2.06 -11.91 -13.62
C PHE A 153 2.35 -13.41 -13.77
N GLN A 154 3.59 -13.74 -14.08
CA GLN A 154 4.08 -15.12 -14.12
C GLN A 154 4.28 -15.64 -12.71
N HIS A 155 3.53 -16.67 -12.35
CA HIS A 155 3.69 -17.38 -11.09
C HIS A 155 3.29 -18.85 -11.34
N ALA A 156 4.27 -19.74 -11.28
CA ALA A 156 4.04 -21.15 -11.54
C ALA A 156 3.02 -21.74 -10.56
N ASN A 157 2.06 -22.49 -11.06
CA ASN A 157 1.01 -23.15 -10.28
C ASN A 157 0.10 -22.20 -9.49
N TRP A 158 0.06 -20.90 -9.85
CA TRP A 158 -0.82 -19.96 -9.19
C TRP A 158 -2.29 -20.30 -9.38
N LYS A 159 -3.01 -20.39 -8.27
CA LYS A 159 -4.47 -20.47 -8.21
C LYS A 159 -4.94 -19.42 -7.20
N ALA A 160 -5.77 -18.50 -7.63
CA ALA A 160 -6.33 -17.50 -6.73
C ALA A 160 -7.24 -18.17 -5.68
N ALA A 161 -7.26 -17.63 -4.46
CA ALA A 161 -7.93 -18.20 -3.30
C ALA A 161 -9.37 -18.72 -3.57
N LYS A 162 -10.17 -17.99 -4.35
CA LYS A 162 -11.52 -18.42 -4.72
C LYS A 162 -11.52 -19.70 -5.58
N GLU A 163 -10.56 -19.82 -6.49
CA GLU A 163 -10.45 -21.00 -7.36
C GLU A 163 -9.98 -22.21 -6.58
N ALA A 164 -9.02 -22.04 -5.68
CA ALA A 164 -8.53 -23.10 -4.79
C ALA A 164 -9.64 -23.60 -3.84
N PHE A 165 -10.52 -22.72 -3.37
CA PHE A 165 -11.65 -23.09 -2.52
C PHE A 165 -12.70 -23.95 -3.26
N MET A 166 -13.04 -23.58 -4.50
CA MET A 166 -14.02 -24.32 -5.30
C MET A 166 -13.52 -25.72 -5.69
N GLU A 167 -12.21 -25.87 -5.97
CA GLU A 167 -11.63 -27.17 -6.28
C GLU A 167 -11.70 -28.14 -5.09
N ASN A 168 -11.43 -27.66 -3.88
CA ASN A 168 -11.53 -28.47 -2.67
C ASN A 168 -12.96 -28.86 -2.32
N TYR A 169 -13.96 -28.08 -2.71
CA TYR A 169 -15.37 -28.39 -2.44
C TYR A 169 -15.89 -29.54 -3.32
N HIS A 170 -15.41 -29.63 -4.57
CA HIS A 170 -15.80 -30.72 -5.49
C HIS A 170 -15.08 -32.05 -5.25
N THR A 171 -14.01 -32.08 -4.46
CA THR A 171 -13.27 -33.31 -4.15
C THR A 171 -13.80 -34.06 -2.91
N HIS A 172 -14.80 -33.50 -2.21
CA HIS A 172 -15.40 -34.08 -1.01
C HIS A 172 -16.89 -34.48 -1.18
N GLU A 173 -17.41 -34.43 -2.42
CA GLU A 173 -18.69 -35.09 -2.82
C GLU A 173 -18.40 -36.44 -3.50
#